data_e2865af99ff1585d10dffaff93489e25
#
_entry.id   e2865af99ff1585d10dffaff93489e25
#
_cell.length_a   1.000
_cell.length_b   1.000
_cell.length_c   1.000
_cell.angle_alpha   90.00
_cell.angle_beta   90.00
_cell.angle_gamma   90.00
#
_symmetry.space_group_name_H-M   'P 1'
#
loop_
_entity.id
_entity.type
_entity.pdbx_description
1 polymer ?
#
loop_
_entity_poly.entity_id
_entity_poly.type
_entity_poly.pdbx_seq_one_letter_code
_entity_poly.pdbx_strand_id
1 'polypeptide(L)'
;VTETAGSGAPQTGGTGDTSQIDEIRAGYAFEGGVLKLGAAVVDGQAHADAPVQIPLSVLNRHGLVAGATGTGKTKTLQLMAEQLADQGVPVFLADMKGDLSGLATPGEGGDKITSRAADVGMPWTATAYPTEFYSLGGKGDGIAIRATITGFGPTLLSKVLGLNDTQESSLGLIFHYADKNGLALLDLKDLRAVISHLTSDEGKADLKDLGGLSSATAGVILRNLITFEDQGAGAFFGEPEFETSDLLRTAPDGKGIISCLELPQVQDRPQLFSTFLMWMLADLFHDLPEEGDVDKPKLVFFFDEAHLLFNDASKAFLQAIEQTVRLIRSKGIGVFFVTQSPKDVPSGVLAQLGNRVQ
;
A
#
# COMPACT_ATOMS: atom_id res chain seq x y z
N VAL A 1 -48.46 -18.09 -61.62
CA VAL A 1 -47.44 -17.40 -62.42
C VAL A 1 -46.63 -16.52 -61.51
N THR A 2 -45.46 -17.06 -61.18
CA THR A 2 -44.17 -16.42 -61.23
C THR A 2 -43.97 -15.23 -60.26
N GLU A 3 -42.95 -15.04 -59.50
CA GLU A 3 -41.54 -15.50 -59.48
C GLU A 3 -40.93 -15.02 -58.20
N THR A 4 -40.19 -15.84 -57.59
CA THR A 4 -39.28 -15.53 -56.44
C THR A 4 -38.08 -14.78 -56.94
N ALA A 5 -37.73 -13.68 -56.24
CA ALA A 5 -36.38 -13.11 -56.30
C ALA A 5 -35.86 -12.98 -54.85
N GLY A 6 -34.95 -13.86 -54.51
CA GLY A 6 -34.12 -13.72 -53.33
C GLY A 6 -33.10 -12.58 -53.50
N SER A 7 -33.02 -11.69 -52.54
CA SER A 7 -31.89 -10.79 -52.39
C SER A 7 -31.16 -11.18 -51.12
N GLY A 8 -30.03 -11.85 -51.28
CA GLY A 8 -29.06 -12.05 -50.24
C GLY A 8 -28.51 -10.71 -49.80
N ALA A 9 -28.66 -10.38 -48.53
CA ALA A 9 -27.94 -9.31 -47.89
C ALA A 9 -26.46 -9.68 -47.84
N PRO A 10 -25.53 -8.79 -48.13
CA PRO A 10 -24.10 -9.05 -47.92
C PRO A 10 -23.82 -9.11 -46.42
N GLN A 11 -23.24 -10.21 -46.00
CA GLN A 11 -22.58 -10.30 -44.72
C GLN A 11 -21.39 -9.32 -44.71
N THR A 12 -21.57 -8.18 -44.07
CA THR A 12 -20.47 -7.31 -43.68
C THR A 12 -19.93 -7.75 -42.29
N GLY A 13 -19.31 -8.88 -42.27
CA GLY A 13 -18.57 -9.37 -41.14
C GLY A 13 -17.12 -9.52 -41.55
N GLY A 14 -16.19 -8.81 -40.89
CA GLY A 14 -14.79 -9.25 -40.92
C GLY A 14 -13.68 -8.22 -40.98
N THR A 15 -13.90 -6.96 -41.36
CA THR A 15 -12.79 -5.99 -41.46
C THR A 15 -12.65 -5.06 -40.27
N GLY A 16 -13.70 -4.86 -39.46
CA GLY A 16 -13.66 -4.00 -38.25
C GLY A 16 -12.99 -4.66 -37.06
N ASP A 17 -13.25 -5.96 -36.87
CA ASP A 17 -12.75 -6.72 -35.70
C ASP A 17 -11.23 -6.93 -35.76
N THR A 18 -10.67 -7.26 -36.88
CA THR A 18 -9.23 -7.47 -37.05
C THR A 18 -8.45 -6.19 -36.81
N SER A 19 -8.96 -5.05 -37.30
CA SER A 19 -8.34 -3.74 -37.09
C SER A 19 -8.29 -3.34 -35.60
N GLN A 20 -9.38 -3.59 -34.85
CA GLN A 20 -9.45 -3.27 -33.42
C GLN A 20 -8.50 -4.13 -32.59
N ILE A 21 -8.41 -5.43 -32.89
CA ILE A 21 -7.47 -6.33 -32.20
C ILE A 21 -6.02 -5.92 -32.49
N ASP A 22 -5.69 -5.55 -33.73
CA ASP A 22 -4.36 -5.10 -34.12
C ASP A 22 -3.99 -3.78 -33.43
N GLU A 23 -4.93 -2.85 -33.28
CA GLU A 23 -4.73 -1.61 -32.51
C GLU A 23 -4.46 -1.89 -31.03
N ILE A 24 -5.23 -2.78 -30.39
CA ILE A 24 -5.00 -3.18 -29.00
C ILE A 24 -3.63 -3.84 -28.86
N ARG A 25 -3.32 -4.81 -29.74
CA ARG A 25 -2.01 -5.49 -29.74
C ARG A 25 -0.86 -4.50 -29.84
N ALA A 26 -0.94 -3.54 -30.76
CA ALA A 26 0.08 -2.50 -30.92
C ALA A 26 0.17 -1.56 -29.72
N GLY A 27 -0.98 -1.19 -29.13
CA GLY A 27 -1.03 -0.29 -27.96
C GLY A 27 -0.47 -0.90 -26.68
N TYR A 28 -0.45 -2.23 -26.56
CA TYR A 28 0.10 -2.96 -25.41
C TYR A 28 1.42 -3.68 -25.71
N ALA A 29 2.06 -3.40 -26.86
CA ALA A 29 3.38 -3.92 -27.18
C ALA A 29 4.46 -3.11 -26.47
N PHE A 30 5.01 -3.65 -25.38
CA PHE A 30 6.08 -3.01 -24.60
C PHE A 30 7.36 -3.84 -24.68
N GLU A 31 8.51 -3.14 -24.60
CA GLU A 31 9.81 -3.76 -24.39
C GLU A 31 10.09 -3.94 -22.89
N GLY A 32 10.83 -4.99 -22.52
CA GLY A 32 11.21 -5.28 -21.14
C GLY A 32 10.18 -6.13 -20.37
N GLY A 33 10.27 -6.08 -19.05
CA GLY A 33 9.37 -6.83 -18.16
C GLY A 33 7.97 -6.23 -18.14
N VAL A 34 6.95 -7.10 -18.11
CA VAL A 34 5.55 -6.70 -18.10
C VAL A 34 4.74 -7.52 -17.09
N LEU A 35 3.67 -6.93 -16.58
CA LEU A 35 2.58 -7.64 -15.90
C LEU A 35 1.47 -7.91 -16.89
N LYS A 36 1.14 -9.17 -17.13
CA LYS A 36 0.02 -9.59 -17.97
C LYS A 36 -1.26 -9.64 -17.14
N LEU A 37 -2.27 -8.88 -17.54
CA LEU A 37 -3.56 -8.84 -16.85
C LEU A 37 -4.61 -9.71 -17.51
N GLY A 38 -4.43 -10.05 -18.79
CA GLY A 38 -5.34 -10.84 -19.60
C GLY A 38 -5.11 -10.63 -21.08
N ALA A 39 -6.15 -10.77 -21.86
CA ALA A 39 -6.16 -10.56 -23.31
C ALA A 39 -7.35 -9.70 -23.73
N ALA A 40 -7.26 -9.10 -24.90
CA ALA A 40 -8.39 -8.40 -25.50
C ALA A 40 -9.60 -9.34 -25.66
N VAL A 41 -10.81 -8.82 -25.42
CA VAL A 41 -12.07 -9.53 -25.65
C VAL A 41 -12.88 -8.71 -26.64
N VAL A 42 -13.12 -9.28 -27.82
CA VAL A 42 -13.93 -8.67 -28.87
C VAL A 42 -15.08 -9.64 -29.18
N ASP A 43 -16.30 -9.13 -29.24
CA ASP A 43 -17.54 -9.93 -29.43
C ASP A 43 -17.66 -11.15 -28.51
N GLY A 44 -17.17 -11.01 -27.25
CA GLY A 44 -17.22 -12.09 -26.27
C GLY A 44 -16.14 -13.17 -26.41
N GLN A 45 -15.25 -13.05 -27.39
CA GLN A 45 -14.11 -13.94 -27.58
C GLN A 45 -12.81 -13.31 -27.06
N ALA A 46 -12.04 -14.11 -26.35
CA ALA A 46 -10.69 -13.70 -25.89
C ALA A 46 -9.67 -13.93 -27.02
N HIS A 47 -8.77 -12.96 -27.19
CA HIS A 47 -7.71 -12.99 -28.18
C HIS A 47 -6.35 -13.08 -27.48
N ALA A 48 -5.88 -14.31 -27.25
CA ALA A 48 -4.62 -14.60 -26.56
C ALA A 48 -3.38 -13.94 -27.19
N ASP A 49 -3.44 -13.65 -28.47
CA ASP A 49 -2.41 -12.98 -29.26
C ASP A 49 -2.42 -11.44 -29.15
N ALA A 50 -3.41 -10.89 -28.43
CA ALA A 50 -3.50 -9.47 -28.08
C ALA A 50 -3.53 -9.29 -26.55
N PRO A 51 -2.39 -9.48 -25.85
CA PRO A 51 -2.32 -9.41 -24.40
C PRO A 51 -2.54 -7.97 -23.92
N VAL A 52 -3.26 -7.83 -22.80
CA VAL A 52 -3.39 -6.58 -22.05
C VAL A 52 -2.41 -6.63 -20.89
N GLN A 53 -1.47 -5.67 -20.84
CA GLN A 53 -0.33 -5.73 -19.93
C GLN A 53 0.14 -4.34 -19.52
N ILE A 54 0.87 -4.28 -18.40
CA ILE A 54 1.49 -3.06 -17.87
C ILE A 54 3.01 -3.27 -17.81
N PRO A 55 3.83 -2.38 -18.39
CA PRO A 55 5.29 -2.50 -18.29
C PRO A 55 5.75 -2.24 -16.85
N LEU A 56 6.75 -3.00 -16.38
CA LEU A 56 7.30 -2.84 -15.03
C LEU A 56 7.88 -1.46 -14.80
N SER A 57 8.47 -0.86 -15.82
CA SER A 57 9.10 0.47 -15.74
C SER A 57 8.16 1.62 -15.39
N VAL A 58 6.82 1.41 -15.47
CA VAL A 58 5.84 2.44 -15.09
C VAL A 58 5.09 2.13 -13.80
N LEU A 59 5.40 1.03 -13.12
CA LEU A 59 4.67 0.66 -11.89
C LEU A 59 4.98 1.60 -10.72
N ASN A 60 6.14 2.25 -10.70
CA ASN A 60 6.46 3.31 -9.74
C ASN A 60 5.59 4.59 -9.95
N ARG A 61 4.81 4.66 -11.03
CA ARG A 61 3.81 5.71 -11.25
C ARG A 61 2.49 5.42 -10.54
N HIS A 62 2.52 4.46 -9.63
CA HIS A 62 1.39 4.04 -8.80
C HIS A 62 0.18 3.55 -9.61
N GLY A 63 -0.84 3.08 -8.93
CA GLY A 63 -2.00 2.58 -9.62
C GLY A 63 -3.27 2.45 -8.78
N LEU A 64 -4.36 2.23 -9.49
CA LEU A 64 -5.68 1.96 -8.94
C LEU A 64 -6.19 0.65 -9.52
N VAL A 65 -6.69 -0.24 -8.67
CA VAL A 65 -7.52 -1.38 -9.07
C VAL A 65 -8.92 -1.15 -8.51
N ALA A 66 -9.87 -0.85 -9.37
CA ALA A 66 -11.24 -0.52 -8.96
C ALA A 66 -12.24 -1.51 -9.53
N GLY A 67 -13.28 -1.83 -8.76
CA GLY A 67 -14.35 -2.68 -9.22
C GLY A 67 -15.32 -3.06 -8.10
N ALA A 68 -16.57 -3.34 -8.44
CA ALA A 68 -17.58 -3.76 -7.47
C ALA A 68 -17.19 -5.09 -6.79
N THR A 69 -17.90 -5.44 -5.72
CA THR A 69 -17.71 -6.74 -5.06
C THR A 69 -17.97 -7.87 -6.04
N GLY A 70 -17.09 -8.88 -6.05
CA GLY A 70 -17.21 -10.05 -6.93
C GLY A 70 -16.69 -9.86 -8.35
N THR A 71 -16.13 -8.69 -8.72
CA THR A 71 -15.57 -8.46 -10.07
C THR A 71 -14.15 -9.03 -10.25
N GLY A 72 -13.54 -9.57 -9.20
CA GLY A 72 -12.22 -10.21 -9.28
C GLY A 72 -11.04 -9.35 -8.81
N LYS A 73 -11.28 -8.25 -8.09
CA LYS A 73 -10.20 -7.38 -7.56
C LYS A 73 -9.10 -8.15 -6.81
N THR A 74 -9.50 -9.00 -5.84
CA THR A 74 -8.56 -9.82 -5.07
C THR A 74 -7.75 -10.74 -5.98
N LYS A 75 -8.37 -11.33 -7.00
CA LYS A 75 -7.66 -12.17 -7.99
C LYS A 75 -6.71 -11.36 -8.86
N THR A 76 -7.10 -10.17 -9.26
CA THR A 76 -6.21 -9.25 -10.00
C THR A 76 -5.00 -8.86 -9.15
N LEU A 77 -5.22 -8.54 -7.86
CA LEU A 77 -4.14 -8.22 -6.92
C LEU A 77 -3.19 -9.41 -6.75
N GLN A 78 -3.74 -10.62 -6.50
CA GLN A 78 -2.93 -11.85 -6.39
C GLN A 78 -2.12 -12.08 -7.67
N LEU A 79 -2.74 -11.98 -8.84
CA LEU A 79 -2.08 -12.14 -10.15
C LEU A 79 -0.93 -11.15 -10.34
N MET A 80 -1.11 -9.89 -9.96
CA MET A 80 -0.06 -8.88 -10.04
C MET A 80 1.08 -9.19 -9.06
N ALA A 81 0.77 -9.56 -7.82
CA ALA A 81 1.75 -9.91 -6.80
C ALA A 81 2.60 -11.12 -7.19
N GLU A 82 1.97 -12.17 -7.73
CA GLU A 82 2.64 -13.38 -8.22
C GLU A 82 3.65 -13.06 -9.32
N GLN A 83 3.24 -12.30 -10.33
CA GLN A 83 4.09 -11.95 -11.46
C GLN A 83 5.22 -10.99 -11.07
N LEU A 84 4.98 -10.07 -10.11
CA LEU A 84 6.03 -9.23 -9.54
C LEU A 84 7.07 -10.08 -8.84
N ALA A 85 6.63 -11.01 -7.98
CA ALA A 85 7.51 -11.91 -7.26
C ALA A 85 8.35 -12.76 -8.24
N ASP A 86 7.75 -13.32 -9.29
CA ASP A 86 8.47 -14.09 -10.32
C ASP A 86 9.55 -13.25 -11.04
N GLN A 87 9.36 -11.95 -11.15
CA GLN A 87 10.33 -11.03 -11.76
C GLN A 87 11.32 -10.43 -10.76
N GLY A 88 11.37 -10.98 -9.53
CA GLY A 88 12.29 -10.56 -8.49
C GLY A 88 11.95 -9.17 -7.91
N VAL A 89 10.68 -8.79 -7.94
CA VAL A 89 10.19 -7.56 -7.31
C VAL A 89 9.47 -7.93 -6.02
N PRO A 90 9.96 -7.49 -4.86
CA PRO A 90 9.26 -7.65 -3.59
C PRO A 90 7.90 -6.97 -3.60
N VAL A 91 6.96 -7.51 -2.84
CA VAL A 91 5.59 -7.02 -2.76
C VAL A 91 5.17 -6.89 -1.31
N PHE A 92 4.51 -5.79 -0.97
CA PHE A 92 3.83 -5.63 0.32
C PHE A 92 2.31 -5.59 0.11
N LEU A 93 1.61 -6.42 0.85
CA LEU A 93 0.14 -6.51 0.82
C LEU A 93 -0.42 -6.11 2.18
N ALA A 94 -1.29 -5.10 2.20
CA ALA A 94 -2.13 -4.81 3.36
C ALA A 94 -3.46 -5.56 3.21
N ASP A 95 -3.57 -6.71 3.87
CA ASP A 95 -4.71 -7.62 3.76
C ASP A 95 -5.75 -7.34 4.85
N MET A 96 -6.79 -6.58 4.48
CA MET A 96 -7.86 -6.21 5.42
C MET A 96 -8.84 -7.35 5.71
N LYS A 97 -8.93 -8.34 4.82
CA LYS A 97 -9.91 -9.44 4.90
C LYS A 97 -9.31 -10.78 5.30
N GLY A 98 -8.00 -10.94 5.18
CA GLY A 98 -7.32 -12.22 5.38
C GLY A 98 -7.56 -13.21 4.22
N ASP A 99 -7.82 -12.71 2.99
CA ASP A 99 -8.09 -13.54 1.82
C ASP A 99 -6.92 -13.59 0.81
N LEU A 100 -5.78 -13.01 1.14
CA LEU A 100 -4.55 -13.02 0.34
C LEU A 100 -3.55 -14.11 0.76
N SER A 101 -3.73 -14.73 1.92
CA SER A 101 -2.82 -15.74 2.48
C SER A 101 -2.62 -16.97 1.56
N GLY A 102 -3.57 -17.23 0.66
CA GLY A 102 -3.47 -18.30 -0.34
C GLY A 102 -2.27 -18.21 -1.29
N LEU A 103 -1.58 -17.07 -1.36
CA LEU A 103 -0.34 -16.91 -2.13
C LEU A 103 0.80 -17.80 -1.62
N ALA A 104 0.79 -18.16 -0.34
CA ALA A 104 1.81 -19.00 0.29
C ALA A 104 1.68 -20.50 -0.06
N THR A 105 0.57 -20.92 -0.67
CA THR A 105 0.30 -22.33 -0.97
C THR A 105 -0.13 -22.53 -2.42
N PRO A 106 0.23 -23.67 -3.04
CA PRO A 106 -0.26 -23.96 -4.39
C PRO A 106 -1.78 -24.07 -4.42
N GLY A 107 -2.41 -23.42 -5.38
CA GLY A 107 -3.85 -23.54 -5.57
C GLY A 107 -4.26 -24.93 -6.05
N GLU A 108 -5.50 -25.34 -5.78
CA GLU A 108 -6.01 -26.65 -6.18
C GLU A 108 -6.30 -26.73 -7.70
N GLY A 109 -6.48 -25.58 -8.36
CA GLY A 109 -6.81 -25.52 -9.77
C GLY A 109 -8.27 -25.87 -10.07
N GLY A 110 -8.50 -26.41 -11.26
CA GLY A 110 -9.80 -26.85 -11.74
C GLY A 110 -10.03 -26.47 -13.21
N ASP A 111 -10.90 -27.23 -13.90
CA ASP A 111 -11.13 -27.10 -15.34
C ASP A 111 -11.51 -25.67 -15.77
N LYS A 112 -12.31 -24.98 -14.97
CA LYS A 112 -12.72 -23.59 -15.25
C LYS A 112 -11.53 -22.62 -15.18
N ILE A 113 -10.62 -22.80 -14.22
CA ILE A 113 -9.43 -21.94 -14.06
C ILE A 113 -8.48 -22.22 -15.22
N THR A 114 -8.21 -23.48 -15.49
CA THR A 114 -7.26 -23.91 -16.53
C THR A 114 -7.73 -23.48 -17.92
N SER A 115 -9.02 -23.69 -18.25
CA SER A 115 -9.61 -23.27 -19.52
C SER A 115 -9.55 -21.74 -19.66
N ARG A 116 -10.01 -20.99 -18.65
CA ARG A 116 -10.02 -19.52 -18.71
C ARG A 116 -8.60 -18.94 -18.84
N ALA A 117 -7.65 -19.50 -18.14
CA ALA A 117 -6.24 -19.07 -18.22
C ALA A 117 -5.66 -19.34 -19.61
N ALA A 118 -5.98 -20.49 -20.21
CA ALA A 118 -5.57 -20.82 -21.56
C ALA A 118 -6.22 -19.89 -22.60
N ASP A 119 -7.52 -19.59 -22.47
CA ASP A 119 -8.26 -18.70 -23.38
C ASP A 119 -7.65 -17.31 -23.47
N VAL A 120 -7.05 -16.81 -22.38
CA VAL A 120 -6.38 -15.50 -22.36
C VAL A 120 -4.85 -15.58 -22.58
N GLY A 121 -4.33 -16.75 -22.95
CA GLY A 121 -2.91 -16.94 -23.22
C GLY A 121 -2.01 -16.86 -21.96
N MET A 122 -2.58 -17.16 -20.79
CA MET A 122 -1.88 -17.15 -19.50
C MET A 122 -2.08 -18.50 -18.79
N PRO A 123 -1.41 -19.58 -19.25
CA PRO A 123 -1.62 -20.93 -18.71
C PRO A 123 -1.34 -20.94 -17.21
N TRP A 124 -2.31 -21.48 -16.46
CA TRP A 124 -2.24 -21.54 -15.01
C TRP A 124 -1.41 -22.74 -14.55
N THR A 125 -0.57 -22.52 -13.56
CA THR A 125 0.21 -23.55 -12.88
C THR A 125 0.08 -23.37 -11.38
N ALA A 126 -0.18 -24.46 -10.65
CA ALA A 126 -0.21 -24.43 -9.19
C ALA A 126 1.18 -24.05 -8.64
N THR A 127 1.28 -22.89 -8.01
CA THR A 127 2.55 -22.34 -7.52
C THR A 127 2.36 -21.75 -6.13
N ALA A 128 3.35 -21.98 -5.25
CA ALA A 128 3.49 -21.27 -3.99
C ALA A 128 4.55 -20.16 -4.15
N TYR A 129 4.30 -19.04 -3.51
CA TYR A 129 5.23 -17.90 -3.54
C TYR A 129 5.88 -17.71 -2.17
N PRO A 130 7.14 -17.21 -2.11
CA PRO A 130 7.79 -16.88 -0.85
C PRO A 130 7.02 -15.78 -0.15
N THR A 131 6.22 -16.14 0.86
CA THR A 131 5.33 -15.21 1.57
C THR A 131 5.68 -15.18 3.05
N GLU A 132 5.83 -13.98 3.59
CA GLU A 132 6.00 -13.73 5.01
C GLU A 132 4.76 -13.03 5.55
N PHE A 133 4.25 -13.51 6.69
CA PHE A 133 3.07 -12.94 7.32
C PHE A 133 3.45 -12.04 8.48
N TYR A 134 2.82 -10.88 8.54
CA TYR A 134 3.03 -9.87 9.56
C TYR A 134 1.71 -9.52 10.24
N SER A 135 1.80 -9.10 11.50
CA SER A 135 0.67 -8.60 12.27
C SER A 135 1.01 -7.25 12.92
N LEU A 136 0.05 -6.35 12.99
CA LEU A 136 0.25 -5.04 13.59
C LEU A 136 0.30 -5.14 15.11
N GLY A 137 1.46 -4.86 15.70
CA GLY A 137 1.67 -4.93 17.14
C GLY A 137 1.42 -6.31 17.75
N GLY A 138 1.50 -7.39 16.94
CA GLY A 138 1.21 -8.76 17.41
C GLY A 138 -0.28 -9.05 17.60
N LYS A 139 -1.16 -8.24 17.00
CA LYS A 139 -2.60 -8.51 16.97
C LYS A 139 -2.94 -9.28 15.69
N GLY A 140 -3.02 -10.59 15.80
CA GLY A 140 -3.20 -11.52 14.70
C GLY A 140 -2.04 -12.50 14.57
N ASP A 141 -2.08 -13.29 13.52
CA ASP A 141 -1.04 -14.26 13.18
C ASP A 141 0.12 -13.58 12.44
N GLY A 142 1.32 -14.17 12.53
CA GLY A 142 2.51 -13.66 11.87
C GLY A 142 3.48 -12.89 12.77
N ILE A 143 4.52 -12.33 12.16
CA ILE A 143 5.56 -11.59 12.85
C ILE A 143 5.00 -10.23 13.28
N ALA A 144 5.17 -9.88 14.55
CA ALA A 144 4.69 -8.60 15.06
C ALA A 144 5.54 -7.44 14.52
N ILE A 145 4.89 -6.51 13.81
CA ILE A 145 5.52 -5.26 13.38
C ILE A 145 5.27 -4.18 14.44
N ARG A 146 6.33 -3.47 14.83
CA ARG A 146 6.29 -2.34 15.76
C ARG A 146 7.20 -1.22 15.27
N ALA A 147 6.89 -0.02 15.73
CA ALA A 147 7.79 1.13 15.62
C ALA A 147 8.13 1.63 17.04
N THR A 148 9.31 2.20 17.23
CA THR A 148 9.58 2.98 18.44
C THR A 148 8.98 4.39 18.30
N ILE A 149 8.70 5.04 19.41
CA ILE A 149 8.29 6.46 19.40
C ILE A 149 9.41 7.32 18.81
N THR A 150 10.67 7.01 19.12
CA THR A 150 11.82 7.70 18.53
C THR A 150 11.85 7.57 17.02
N GLY A 151 11.72 6.35 16.48
CA GLY A 151 11.73 6.08 15.03
C GLY A 151 10.52 6.66 14.32
N PHE A 152 9.37 6.71 14.98
CA PHE A 152 8.15 7.33 14.44
C PHE A 152 8.30 8.86 14.29
N GLY A 153 8.95 9.48 15.23
CA GLY A 153 9.28 10.91 15.21
C GLY A 153 8.15 11.87 15.57
N PRO A 154 8.49 13.11 16.00
CA PRO A 154 7.50 14.06 16.48
C PRO A 154 6.57 14.60 15.39
N THR A 155 7.06 14.79 14.18
CA THR A 155 6.27 15.34 13.06
C THR A 155 5.14 14.41 12.64
N LEU A 156 5.41 13.13 12.54
CA LEU A 156 4.40 12.15 12.16
C LEU A 156 3.42 11.91 13.31
N LEU A 157 3.94 11.82 14.53
CA LEU A 157 3.12 11.64 15.72
C LEU A 157 2.18 12.83 15.95
N SER A 158 2.63 14.07 15.70
CA SER A 158 1.78 15.26 15.82
C SER A 158 0.59 15.23 14.85
N LYS A 159 0.81 14.77 13.63
CA LYS A 159 -0.25 14.64 12.61
C LYS A 159 -1.28 13.57 13.00
N VAL A 160 -0.79 12.44 13.51
CA VAL A 160 -1.65 11.36 13.99
C VAL A 160 -2.50 11.78 15.18
N LEU A 161 -1.92 12.51 16.12
CA LEU A 161 -2.60 13.04 17.29
C LEU A 161 -3.48 14.27 16.99
N GLY A 162 -3.48 14.78 15.76
CA GLY A 162 -4.25 15.97 15.37
C GLY A 162 -3.80 17.23 16.10
N LEU A 163 -2.51 17.38 16.37
CA LEU A 163 -1.96 18.53 17.09
C LEU A 163 -1.91 19.78 16.19
N ASN A 164 -2.09 20.94 16.79
CA ASN A 164 -1.85 22.21 16.11
C ASN A 164 -0.35 22.59 16.15
N ASP A 165 0.04 23.66 15.43
CA ASP A 165 1.41 24.08 15.26
C ASP A 165 2.16 24.32 16.60
N THR A 166 1.49 24.88 17.60
CA THR A 166 2.04 25.09 18.95
C THR A 166 2.30 23.78 19.67
N GLN A 167 1.37 22.84 19.56
CA GLN A 167 1.47 21.52 20.17
C GLN A 167 2.50 20.66 19.45
N GLU A 168 2.58 20.73 18.12
CA GLU A 168 3.61 20.08 17.30
C GLU A 168 5.01 20.59 17.68
N SER A 169 5.20 21.91 17.75
CA SER A 169 6.46 22.52 18.19
C SER A 169 6.84 22.07 19.60
N SER A 170 5.86 21.99 20.51
CA SER A 170 6.07 21.51 21.88
C SER A 170 6.44 20.03 21.93
N LEU A 171 5.81 19.20 21.10
CA LEU A 171 6.16 17.79 20.96
C LEU A 171 7.60 17.64 20.43
N GLY A 172 7.98 18.43 19.43
CA GLY A 172 9.35 18.49 18.91
C GLY A 172 10.38 18.84 20.00
N LEU A 173 10.05 19.78 20.89
CA LEU A 173 10.90 20.13 22.03
C LEU A 173 11.08 18.95 23.00
N ILE A 174 10.02 18.19 23.26
CA ILE A 174 10.06 17.00 24.11
C ILE A 174 10.99 15.93 23.53
N PHE A 175 10.90 15.67 22.23
CA PHE A 175 11.79 14.74 21.54
C PHE A 175 13.25 15.23 21.56
N HIS A 176 13.48 16.52 21.30
CA HIS A 176 14.81 17.11 21.38
C HIS A 176 15.42 16.96 22.78
N TYR A 177 14.62 17.18 23.82
CA TYR A 177 15.07 16.99 25.21
C TYR A 177 15.45 15.52 25.45
N ALA A 178 14.61 14.58 25.03
CA ALA A 178 14.86 13.16 25.20
C ALA A 178 16.15 12.74 24.48
N ASP A 179 16.33 13.14 23.24
CA ASP A 179 17.52 12.84 22.43
C ASP A 179 18.80 13.42 23.07
N LYS A 180 18.77 14.69 23.44
CA LYS A 180 19.91 15.39 24.09
C LYS A 180 20.33 14.70 25.40
N ASN A 181 19.42 14.09 26.13
CA ASN A 181 19.67 13.41 27.40
C ASN A 181 19.84 11.91 27.27
N GLY A 182 19.88 11.36 26.03
CA GLY A 182 20.04 9.93 25.77
C GLY A 182 18.86 9.09 26.26
N LEU A 183 17.66 9.65 26.31
CA LEU A 183 16.43 8.98 26.73
C LEU A 183 15.78 8.37 25.49
N ALA A 184 15.84 7.05 25.35
CA ALA A 184 15.14 6.35 24.30
C ALA A 184 13.62 6.42 24.57
N LEU A 185 12.86 6.89 23.58
CA LEU A 185 11.40 6.84 23.60
C LEU A 185 10.96 5.58 22.84
N LEU A 186 10.79 4.48 23.54
CA LEU A 186 10.45 3.19 22.92
C LEU A 186 8.95 3.05 22.73
N ASP A 187 8.17 3.41 23.74
CA ASP A 187 6.72 3.29 23.72
C ASP A 187 6.02 4.57 24.21
N LEU A 188 4.68 4.54 24.24
CA LEU A 188 3.87 5.69 24.71
C LEU A 188 4.07 6.02 26.19
N LYS A 189 4.51 5.04 27.00
CA LYS A 189 4.73 5.25 28.43
C LYS A 189 6.00 6.08 28.65
N ASP A 190 7.04 5.81 27.86
CA ASP A 190 8.29 6.58 27.92
C ASP A 190 8.02 8.04 27.56
N LEU A 191 7.29 8.29 26.47
CA LEU A 191 6.93 9.66 26.08
C LEU A 191 6.10 10.36 27.16
N ARG A 192 5.12 9.67 27.76
CA ARG A 192 4.32 10.24 28.86
C ARG A 192 5.18 10.53 30.08
N ALA A 193 6.14 9.66 30.41
CA ALA A 193 7.06 9.88 31.53
C ALA A 193 7.90 11.14 31.35
N VAL A 194 8.45 11.33 30.13
CA VAL A 194 9.22 12.54 29.80
C VAL A 194 8.34 13.79 29.87
N ILE A 195 7.12 13.77 29.32
CA ILE A 195 6.20 14.92 29.42
C ILE A 195 5.87 15.23 30.86
N SER A 196 5.62 14.22 31.69
CA SER A 196 5.30 14.39 33.11
C SER A 196 6.49 14.98 33.88
N HIS A 197 7.70 14.52 33.60
CA HIS A 197 8.92 15.10 34.16
C HIS A 197 9.07 16.58 33.77
N LEU A 198 8.98 16.91 32.49
CA LEU A 198 9.15 18.28 31.99
C LEU A 198 8.10 19.28 32.50
N THR A 199 6.99 18.81 32.99
CA THR A 199 5.94 19.64 33.62
C THR A 199 6.02 19.70 35.12
N SER A 200 6.91 18.92 35.77
CA SER A 200 7.21 18.97 37.18
C SER A 200 8.05 20.21 37.54
N ASP A 201 8.15 20.55 38.81
CA ASP A 201 8.97 21.70 39.25
C ASP A 201 10.44 21.49 38.97
N GLU A 202 10.94 20.26 38.99
CA GLU A 202 12.33 19.91 38.63
C GLU A 202 12.54 20.05 37.12
N GLY A 203 11.71 19.43 36.30
CA GLY A 203 11.88 19.40 34.84
C GLY A 203 11.64 20.74 34.15
N LYS A 204 10.86 21.65 34.75
CA LYS A 204 10.72 23.01 34.21
C LYS A 204 12.03 23.77 34.15
N ALA A 205 12.96 23.48 35.08
CA ALA A 205 14.27 24.08 35.08
C ALA A 205 15.12 23.66 33.88
N ASP A 206 14.94 22.40 33.41
CA ASP A 206 15.68 21.84 32.30
C ASP A 206 15.29 22.47 30.94
N LEU A 207 14.08 23.00 30.86
CA LEU A 207 13.55 23.64 29.64
C LEU A 207 13.75 25.16 29.61
N LYS A 208 14.33 25.76 30.63
CA LYS A 208 14.43 27.22 30.77
C LYS A 208 15.13 27.89 29.59
N ASP A 209 16.17 27.24 29.07
CA ASP A 209 16.97 27.75 27.95
C ASP A 209 16.42 27.31 26.58
N LEU A 210 15.43 26.40 26.56
CA LEU A 210 14.83 25.82 25.32
C LEU A 210 13.46 26.39 24.98
N GLY A 211 12.96 27.38 25.72
CA GLY A 211 11.68 28.04 25.46
C GLY A 211 10.51 27.59 26.34
N GLY A 212 10.70 26.56 27.15
CA GLY A 212 9.70 26.08 28.11
C GLY A 212 8.57 25.25 27.47
N LEU A 213 7.85 24.54 28.33
CA LEU A 213 6.64 23.78 27.98
C LEU A 213 5.50 24.21 28.90
N SER A 214 4.42 24.76 28.31
CA SER A 214 3.26 25.13 29.12
C SER A 214 2.52 23.88 29.60
N SER A 215 2.08 23.89 30.86
CA SER A 215 1.27 22.79 31.43
C SER A 215 -0.05 22.58 30.66
N ALA A 216 -0.62 23.65 30.09
CA ALA A 216 -1.84 23.57 29.28
C ALA A 216 -1.58 22.80 27.97
N THR A 217 -0.49 23.11 27.26
CA THR A 217 -0.10 22.41 26.01
C THR A 217 0.25 20.95 26.30
N ALA A 218 1.05 20.69 27.32
CA ALA A 218 1.38 19.32 27.74
C ALA A 218 0.14 18.51 28.10
N GLY A 219 -0.83 19.12 28.79
CA GLY A 219 -2.09 18.48 29.12
C GLY A 219 -2.94 18.11 27.90
N VAL A 220 -2.89 18.90 26.81
CA VAL A 220 -3.56 18.52 25.55
C VAL A 220 -2.85 17.33 24.90
N ILE A 221 -1.54 17.38 24.80
CA ILE A 221 -0.74 16.28 24.22
C ILE A 221 -0.98 14.98 24.98
N LEU A 222 -0.95 15.01 26.32
CA LEU A 222 -1.20 13.84 27.17
C LEU A 222 -2.60 13.25 26.97
N ARG A 223 -3.64 14.07 26.86
CA ARG A 223 -5.01 13.57 26.60
C ARG A 223 -5.10 12.89 25.24
N ASN A 224 -4.49 13.47 24.21
CA ASN A 224 -4.51 12.87 22.88
C ASN A 224 -3.71 11.56 22.83
N LEU A 225 -2.59 11.47 23.55
CA LEU A 225 -1.83 10.22 23.71
C LEU A 225 -2.64 9.14 24.41
N ILE A 226 -3.37 9.47 25.49
CA ILE A 226 -4.23 8.52 26.19
C ILE A 226 -5.34 8.03 25.27
N THR A 227 -6.01 8.95 24.56
CA THR A 227 -7.07 8.58 23.60
C THR A 227 -6.53 7.64 22.52
N PHE A 228 -5.33 7.92 22.00
CA PHE A 228 -4.67 7.10 21.00
C PHE A 228 -4.28 5.72 21.54
N GLU A 229 -3.79 5.65 22.77
CA GLU A 229 -3.49 4.38 23.48
C GLU A 229 -4.77 3.54 23.68
N ASP A 230 -5.87 4.18 24.07
CA ASP A 230 -7.19 3.51 24.25
C ASP A 230 -7.72 2.93 22.92
N GLN A 231 -7.38 3.53 21.80
CA GLN A 231 -7.64 3.00 20.45
C GLN A 231 -6.77 1.79 20.09
N GLY A 232 -5.85 1.40 20.97
CA GLY A 232 -4.98 0.22 20.80
C GLY A 232 -3.60 0.50 20.26
N ALA A 233 -3.23 1.77 20.09
CA ALA A 233 -1.92 2.17 19.56
C ALA A 233 -0.74 1.68 20.42
N GLY A 234 -0.95 1.46 21.72
CA GLY A 234 0.09 0.94 22.62
C GLY A 234 0.64 -0.43 22.22
N ALA A 235 -0.09 -1.23 21.45
CA ALA A 235 0.42 -2.50 20.95
C ALA A 235 1.37 -2.34 19.76
N PHE A 236 1.26 -1.22 19.05
CA PHE A 236 2.08 -0.92 17.89
C PHE A 236 3.44 -0.33 18.25
N PHE A 237 3.53 0.43 19.35
CA PHE A 237 4.78 1.03 19.78
C PHE A 237 5.57 0.13 20.72
N GLY A 238 6.87 0.01 20.46
CA GLY A 238 7.80 -0.77 21.27
C GLY A 238 8.86 -1.49 20.46
N GLU A 239 9.63 -2.30 21.16
CA GLU A 239 10.66 -3.15 20.56
C GLU A 239 10.16 -4.59 20.35
N PRO A 240 10.78 -5.36 19.41
CA PRO A 240 11.76 -4.87 18.44
C PRO A 240 11.11 -3.95 17.39
N GLU A 241 11.85 -2.92 17.00
CA GLU A 241 11.46 -2.05 15.89
C GLU A 241 11.60 -2.80 14.57
N PHE A 242 10.65 -2.60 13.68
CA PHE A 242 10.66 -3.23 12.36
C PHE A 242 11.56 -2.43 11.40
N GLU A 243 12.46 -3.14 10.74
CA GLU A 243 13.32 -2.58 9.70
C GLU A 243 12.57 -2.58 8.36
N THR A 244 12.18 -1.42 7.87
CA THR A 244 11.41 -1.32 6.61
C THR A 244 12.20 -1.79 5.40
N SER A 245 13.53 -1.76 5.44
CA SER A 245 14.43 -2.35 4.44
C SER A 245 14.26 -3.86 4.27
N ASP A 246 13.73 -4.57 5.28
CA ASP A 246 13.42 -6.00 5.18
C ASP A 246 12.34 -6.31 4.13
N LEU A 247 11.51 -5.32 3.78
CA LEU A 247 10.52 -5.46 2.71
C LEU A 247 11.12 -5.53 1.30
N LEU A 248 12.42 -5.21 1.15
CA LEU A 248 13.12 -5.18 -0.15
C LEU A 248 13.80 -6.51 -0.51
N ARG A 249 13.59 -7.54 0.30
CA ARG A 249 14.31 -8.82 0.16
C ARG A 249 13.75 -9.69 -0.96
N THR A 250 14.65 -10.50 -1.52
CA THR A 250 14.33 -11.57 -2.45
C THR A 250 14.66 -12.92 -1.82
N ALA A 251 13.94 -13.95 -2.23
CA ALA A 251 14.21 -15.34 -1.84
C ALA A 251 15.45 -15.89 -2.54
N PRO A 252 16.04 -17.00 -2.06
CA PRO A 252 17.24 -17.59 -2.66
C PRO A 252 17.10 -18.00 -4.13
N ASP A 253 15.89 -18.25 -4.60
CA ASP A 253 15.57 -18.54 -6.01
C ASP A 253 15.42 -17.27 -6.88
N GLY A 254 15.64 -16.09 -6.30
CA GLY A 254 15.55 -14.80 -6.96
C GLY A 254 14.13 -14.21 -7.04
N LYS A 255 13.12 -14.88 -6.54
CA LYS A 255 11.75 -14.33 -6.45
C LYS A 255 11.68 -13.22 -5.40
N GLY A 256 10.87 -12.19 -5.68
CA GLY A 256 10.54 -11.19 -4.66
C GLY A 256 9.76 -11.81 -3.51
N ILE A 257 10.09 -11.44 -2.27
CA ILE A 257 9.31 -11.87 -1.10
C ILE A 257 8.01 -11.09 -1.07
N ILE A 258 6.90 -11.79 -0.83
CA ILE A 258 5.58 -11.21 -0.62
C ILE A 258 5.39 -11.03 0.89
N SER A 259 5.43 -9.80 1.35
CA SER A 259 5.16 -9.42 2.73
C SER A 259 3.68 -9.14 2.91
N CYS A 260 2.96 -10.01 3.60
CA CYS A 260 1.52 -9.90 3.82
C CYS A 260 1.24 -9.43 5.25
N LEU A 261 0.79 -8.19 5.41
CA LEU A 261 0.32 -7.65 6.69
C LEU A 261 -1.15 -7.97 6.87
N GLU A 262 -1.43 -8.87 7.81
CA GLU A 262 -2.78 -9.31 8.13
C GLU A 262 -3.46 -8.33 9.09
N LEU A 263 -4.57 -7.73 8.66
CA LEU A 263 -5.27 -6.65 9.37
C LEU A 263 -6.71 -6.99 9.81
N PRO A 264 -7.26 -8.21 9.66
CA PRO A 264 -8.65 -8.49 10.06
C PRO A 264 -8.94 -8.15 11.52
N GLN A 265 -7.95 -8.27 12.39
CA GLN A 265 -8.05 -8.01 13.83
C GLN A 265 -8.11 -6.51 14.19
N VAL A 266 -7.78 -5.63 13.25
CA VAL A 266 -7.72 -4.18 13.45
C VAL A 266 -8.53 -3.38 12.43
N GLN A 267 -9.37 -4.05 11.63
CA GLN A 267 -10.19 -3.41 10.60
C GLN A 267 -11.21 -2.40 11.18
N ASP A 268 -11.59 -2.55 12.44
CA ASP A 268 -12.43 -1.61 13.19
C ASP A 268 -11.66 -0.38 13.71
N ARG A 269 -10.36 -0.31 13.46
CA ARG A 269 -9.44 0.74 13.91
C ARG A 269 -8.65 1.34 12.75
N PRO A 270 -9.32 1.96 11.77
CA PRO A 270 -8.69 2.43 10.53
C PRO A 270 -7.58 3.45 10.78
N GLN A 271 -7.71 4.26 11.83
CA GLN A 271 -6.67 5.22 12.21
C GLN A 271 -5.34 4.54 12.57
N LEU A 272 -5.39 3.40 13.26
CA LEU A 272 -4.20 2.70 13.71
C LEU A 272 -3.39 2.16 12.52
N PHE A 273 -4.04 1.45 11.60
CA PHE A 273 -3.32 0.88 10.48
C PHE A 273 -2.91 1.93 9.43
N SER A 274 -3.74 2.97 9.20
CA SER A 274 -3.37 4.06 8.29
C SER A 274 -2.14 4.84 8.80
N THR A 275 -2.07 5.06 10.11
CA THR A 275 -0.90 5.64 10.77
C THR A 275 0.36 4.81 10.55
N PHE A 276 0.24 3.51 10.75
CA PHE A 276 1.34 2.57 10.53
C PHE A 276 1.82 2.59 9.07
N LEU A 277 0.89 2.48 8.12
CA LEU A 277 1.26 2.48 6.70
C LEU A 277 1.93 3.79 6.27
N MET A 278 1.46 4.92 6.81
CA MET A 278 2.08 6.21 6.55
C MET A 278 3.52 6.28 7.12
N TRP A 279 3.73 5.77 8.33
CA TRP A 279 5.07 5.67 8.91
C TRP A 279 5.99 4.83 8.03
N MET A 280 5.55 3.65 7.62
CA MET A 280 6.34 2.74 6.79
C MET A 280 6.74 3.37 5.44
N LEU A 281 5.80 4.04 4.78
CA LEU A 281 6.08 4.74 3.52
C LEU A 281 7.03 5.93 3.72
N ALA A 282 6.88 6.65 4.84
CA ALA A 282 7.75 7.79 5.16
C ALA A 282 9.17 7.34 5.52
N ASP A 283 9.29 6.25 6.26
CA ASP A 283 10.56 5.65 6.65
C ASP A 283 11.34 5.16 5.41
N LEU A 284 10.68 4.40 4.53
CA LEU A 284 11.26 3.99 3.25
C LEU A 284 11.64 5.18 2.37
N PHE A 285 10.83 6.24 2.35
CA PHE A 285 11.18 7.44 1.60
C PHE A 285 12.45 8.10 2.14
N HIS A 286 12.62 8.10 3.46
CA HIS A 286 13.80 8.69 4.10
C HIS A 286 15.07 7.87 3.84
N ASP A 287 14.98 6.55 3.94
CA ASP A 287 16.13 5.65 3.92
C ASP A 287 16.60 5.28 2.50
N LEU A 288 15.69 5.27 1.52
CA LEU A 288 16.04 4.88 0.17
C LEU A 288 16.69 6.02 -0.62
N PRO A 289 17.71 5.70 -1.45
CA PRO A 289 18.29 6.67 -2.37
C PRO A 289 17.30 7.02 -3.51
N GLU A 290 17.54 8.16 -4.16
CA GLU A 290 16.86 8.51 -5.41
C GLU A 290 17.33 7.58 -6.54
N GLU A 291 16.38 7.00 -7.28
CA GLU A 291 16.69 5.99 -8.31
C GLU A 291 16.49 6.51 -9.75
N GLY A 292 15.69 7.56 -9.92
CA GLY A 292 15.33 8.04 -11.26
C GLY A 292 14.41 7.06 -12.02
N ASP A 293 14.63 6.91 -13.32
CA ASP A 293 13.89 5.97 -14.15
C ASP A 293 14.47 4.56 -13.97
N VAL A 294 13.63 3.61 -13.57
CA VAL A 294 14.00 2.22 -13.28
C VAL A 294 13.31 1.27 -14.27
N ASP A 295 13.98 0.18 -14.64
CA ASP A 295 13.38 -0.85 -15.50
C ASP A 295 12.27 -1.64 -14.79
N LYS A 296 12.38 -1.77 -13.49
CA LYS A 296 11.37 -2.38 -12.61
C LYS A 296 11.38 -1.72 -11.24
N PRO A 297 10.24 -1.70 -10.51
CA PRO A 297 10.19 -1.13 -9.17
C PRO A 297 11.04 -1.95 -8.18
N LYS A 298 11.52 -1.28 -7.13
CA LYS A 298 12.20 -1.94 -6.00
C LYS A 298 11.25 -2.66 -5.07
N LEU A 299 10.03 -2.15 -4.94
CA LEU A 299 8.97 -2.67 -4.09
C LEU A 299 7.63 -2.15 -4.60
N VAL A 300 6.60 -2.96 -4.54
CA VAL A 300 5.23 -2.53 -4.84
C VAL A 300 4.32 -2.80 -3.64
N PHE A 301 3.65 -1.74 -3.19
CA PHE A 301 2.61 -1.80 -2.16
C PHE A 301 1.24 -1.98 -2.79
N PHE A 302 0.45 -2.88 -2.22
CA PHE A 302 -0.98 -3.00 -2.51
C PHE A 302 -1.77 -2.78 -1.21
N PHE A 303 -2.65 -1.79 -1.22
CA PHE A 303 -3.57 -1.49 -0.14
C PHE A 303 -4.97 -1.96 -0.51
N ASP A 304 -5.36 -3.14 -0.02
CA ASP A 304 -6.72 -3.64 -0.21
C ASP A 304 -7.69 -2.83 0.66
N GLU A 305 -8.95 -2.72 0.19
CA GLU A 305 -9.98 -1.89 0.81
C GLU A 305 -9.51 -0.47 1.13
N ALA A 306 -8.85 0.16 0.16
CA ALA A 306 -8.17 1.46 0.33
C ALA A 306 -9.06 2.57 0.88
N HIS A 307 -10.40 2.47 0.77
CA HIS A 307 -11.32 3.40 1.38
C HIS A 307 -11.14 3.53 2.89
N LEU A 308 -10.70 2.46 3.57
CA LEU A 308 -10.46 2.46 5.01
C LEU A 308 -9.26 3.33 5.42
N LEU A 309 -8.31 3.58 4.50
CA LEU A 309 -7.20 4.51 4.74
C LEU A 309 -7.66 5.97 4.82
N PHE A 310 -8.71 6.29 4.10
CA PHE A 310 -9.14 7.67 3.86
C PHE A 310 -10.39 8.06 4.64
N ASN A 311 -11.15 7.08 5.14
CA ASN A 311 -12.34 7.32 5.94
C ASN A 311 -11.97 7.99 7.27
N ASP A 312 -12.67 9.05 7.63
CA ASP A 312 -12.48 9.81 8.87
C ASP A 312 -11.06 10.37 9.09
N ALA A 313 -10.24 10.39 8.04
CA ALA A 313 -8.89 10.90 8.10
C ALA A 313 -8.86 12.43 8.20
N SER A 314 -7.95 12.97 9.02
CA SER A 314 -7.76 14.42 9.10
C SER A 314 -7.18 14.99 7.80
N LYS A 315 -7.43 16.28 7.54
CA LYS A 315 -6.84 16.96 6.36
C LYS A 315 -5.32 16.90 6.35
N ALA A 316 -4.68 17.04 7.52
CA ALA A 316 -3.23 16.97 7.64
C ALA A 316 -2.70 15.57 7.30
N PHE A 317 -3.42 14.52 7.72
CA PHE A 317 -3.10 13.15 7.37
C PHE A 317 -3.24 12.89 5.86
N LEU A 318 -4.36 13.30 5.25
CA LEU A 318 -4.58 13.16 3.80
C LEU A 318 -3.50 13.88 2.98
N GLN A 319 -3.10 15.09 3.38
CA GLN A 319 -2.00 15.82 2.75
C GLN A 319 -0.65 15.10 2.89
N ALA A 320 -0.40 14.48 4.04
CA ALA A 320 0.84 13.72 4.27
C ALA A 320 0.88 12.47 3.37
N ILE A 321 -0.21 11.72 3.25
CA ILE A 321 -0.30 10.58 2.33
C ILE A 321 -0.10 11.03 0.88
N GLU A 322 -0.79 12.08 0.45
CA GLU A 322 -0.67 12.61 -0.92
C GLU A 322 0.78 13.00 -1.23
N GLN A 323 1.42 13.69 -0.31
CA GLN A 323 2.82 14.09 -0.47
C GLN A 323 3.75 12.86 -0.52
N THR A 324 3.57 11.91 0.38
CA THR A 324 4.40 10.69 0.44
C THR A 324 4.25 9.86 -0.82
N VAL A 325 3.01 9.61 -1.28
CA VAL A 325 2.73 8.88 -2.53
C VAL A 325 3.38 9.58 -3.73
N ARG A 326 3.28 10.91 -3.81
CA ARG A 326 3.91 11.67 -4.88
C ARG A 326 5.44 11.55 -4.89
N LEU A 327 6.08 11.58 -3.72
CA LEU A 327 7.52 11.62 -3.60
C LEU A 327 8.17 10.23 -3.67
N ILE A 328 7.51 9.20 -3.15
CA ILE A 328 8.11 7.86 -3.05
C ILE A 328 8.35 7.21 -4.42
N ARG A 329 7.74 7.73 -5.47
CA ARG A 329 7.99 7.33 -6.84
C ARG A 329 9.48 7.46 -7.20
N SER A 330 10.14 8.54 -6.77
CA SER A 330 11.57 8.78 -7.06
C SER A 330 12.49 7.74 -6.41
N LYS A 331 11.99 7.00 -5.42
CA LYS A 331 12.70 5.90 -4.75
C LYS A 331 12.50 4.54 -5.44
N GLY A 332 11.81 4.51 -6.58
CA GLY A 332 11.50 3.28 -7.31
C GLY A 332 10.37 2.45 -6.70
N ILE A 333 9.53 3.04 -5.85
CA ILE A 333 8.43 2.35 -5.16
C ILE A 333 7.11 2.60 -5.86
N GLY A 334 6.35 1.52 -6.14
CA GLY A 334 4.98 1.56 -6.61
C GLY A 334 3.97 1.45 -5.46
N VAL A 335 2.86 2.18 -5.55
CA VAL A 335 1.75 2.11 -4.59
C VAL A 335 0.45 1.92 -5.35
N PHE A 336 -0.24 0.84 -5.07
CA PHE A 336 -1.52 0.49 -5.69
C PHE A 336 -2.63 0.47 -4.65
N PHE A 337 -3.69 1.22 -4.91
CA PHE A 337 -4.90 1.21 -4.10
C PHE A 337 -5.93 0.30 -4.75
N VAL A 338 -6.49 -0.62 -3.97
CA VAL A 338 -7.53 -1.55 -4.40
C VAL A 338 -8.81 -1.17 -3.69
N THR A 339 -9.87 -0.84 -4.43
CA THR A 339 -11.12 -0.33 -3.86
C THR A 339 -12.34 -0.66 -4.72
N GLN A 340 -13.54 -0.42 -4.20
CA GLN A 340 -14.77 -0.65 -4.93
C GLN A 340 -15.07 0.46 -5.94
N SER A 341 -14.70 1.69 -5.62
CA SER A 341 -14.95 2.86 -6.46
C SER A 341 -13.75 3.80 -6.48
N PRO A 342 -13.39 4.39 -7.64
CA PRO A 342 -12.37 5.44 -7.68
C PRO A 342 -12.66 6.65 -6.79
N LYS A 343 -13.94 6.89 -6.46
CA LYS A 343 -14.38 7.98 -5.58
C LYS A 343 -13.94 7.80 -4.12
N ASP A 344 -13.59 6.60 -3.73
CA ASP A 344 -13.12 6.28 -2.38
C ASP A 344 -11.71 6.83 -2.12
N VAL A 345 -10.97 7.15 -3.19
CA VAL A 345 -9.62 7.70 -3.12
C VAL A 345 -9.68 9.22 -3.27
N PRO A 346 -9.06 9.99 -2.36
CA PRO A 346 -9.01 11.46 -2.46
C PRO A 346 -8.46 11.92 -3.80
N SER A 347 -9.02 13.01 -4.34
CA SER A 347 -8.67 13.51 -5.68
C SER A 347 -7.18 13.84 -5.85
N GLY A 348 -6.52 14.34 -4.80
CA GLY A 348 -5.09 14.61 -4.81
C GLY A 348 -4.24 13.35 -4.94
N VAL A 349 -4.62 12.27 -4.24
CA VAL A 349 -3.98 10.95 -4.37
C VAL A 349 -4.31 10.33 -5.72
N LEU A 350 -5.59 10.35 -6.13
CA LEU A 350 -6.06 9.78 -7.40
C LEU A 350 -5.33 10.39 -8.61
N ALA A 351 -4.97 11.68 -8.55
CA ALA A 351 -4.20 12.36 -9.58
C ALA A 351 -2.76 11.83 -9.73
N GLN A 352 -2.22 11.15 -8.73
CA GLN A 352 -0.87 10.56 -8.77
C GLN A 352 -0.87 9.14 -9.38
N LEU A 353 -2.05 8.51 -9.55
CA LEU A 353 -2.16 7.13 -9.98
C LEU A 353 -2.15 7.03 -11.51
N GLY A 354 -0.98 6.68 -12.07
CA GLY A 354 -0.76 6.60 -13.52
C GLY A 354 -1.36 5.34 -14.14
N ASN A 355 -1.43 4.23 -13.40
CA ASN A 355 -1.96 2.95 -13.88
C ASN A 355 -3.37 2.73 -13.34
N ARG A 356 -4.30 2.28 -14.19
CA ARG A 356 -5.69 2.04 -13.78
C ARG A 356 -6.21 0.74 -14.35
N VAL A 357 -6.71 -0.12 -13.47
CA VAL A 357 -7.39 -1.37 -13.78
C VAL A 357 -8.81 -1.28 -13.23
N GLN A 358 -9.82 -1.49 -14.10
CA GLN A 358 -11.23 -1.35 -13.73
C GLN A 358 -12.06 -2.49 -14.34
#